data_96b54b43e61e8101c093ff16c22cd807
#
_entry.id   96b54b43e61e8101c093ff16c22cd807
#
_cell.length_a   1.000
_cell.length_b   1.000
_cell.length_c   1.000
_cell.angle_alpha   90.00
_cell.angle_beta   90.00
_cell.angle_gamma   90.00
#
_symmetry.space_group_name_H-M   'P 1'
#
loop_
_entity.id
_entity.type
_entity.pdbx_description
1 polymer ?
#
loop_
_entity_poly.entity_id
_entity_poly.type
_entity_poly.pdbx_seq_one_letter_code
_entity_poly.pdbx_strand_id
1 'polypeptide(L)' 'MKQPKKLTLSQKKLLEDLGLNPKEWMNLFEDDLYLHIVKKDSSDRKIISKTDMVVVQSA' A
#
# COMPACT_ATOMS: atom_id res chain seq x y z
N MET A 1 -17.61 -5.88 2.85
CA MET A 1 -16.20 -5.87 2.44
C MET A 1 -15.83 -4.52 1.86
N LYS A 2 -14.71 -3.98 2.27
CA LYS A 2 -14.27 -2.70 1.71
C LYS A 2 -13.63 -2.92 0.35
N GLN A 3 -14.00 -2.08 -0.60
CA GLN A 3 -13.36 -2.11 -1.91
C GLN A 3 -12.07 -1.32 -1.87
N PRO A 4 -11.04 -1.73 -2.63
CA PRO A 4 -9.81 -0.95 -2.71
C PRO A 4 -10.08 0.45 -3.24
N LYS A 5 -9.39 1.42 -2.69
CA LYS A 5 -9.54 2.82 -3.06
C LYS A 5 -8.25 3.34 -3.69
N LYS A 6 -8.36 4.47 -4.38
CA LYS A 6 -7.18 5.12 -4.90
C LYS A 6 -6.30 5.59 -3.76
N LEU A 7 -5.01 5.54 -3.99
CA LEU A 7 -4.05 6.00 -2.99
C LEU A 7 -4.13 7.51 -2.82
N THR A 8 -3.95 7.96 -1.58
CA THR A 8 -3.79 9.40 -1.32
C THR A 8 -2.40 9.83 -1.74
N LEU A 9 -2.16 11.13 -1.78
CA LEU A 9 -0.85 11.67 -2.15
C LEU A 9 0.24 11.18 -1.21
N SER A 10 -0.03 11.15 0.08
CA SER A 10 0.92 10.65 1.07
C SER A 10 1.24 9.17 0.87
N GLN A 11 0.23 8.39 0.55
CA GLN A 11 0.40 6.96 0.30
C GLN A 11 1.20 6.72 -0.98
N LYS A 12 0.97 7.52 -2.00
CA LYS A 12 1.74 7.44 -3.24
C LYS A 12 3.22 7.72 -3.00
N LYS A 13 3.52 8.73 -2.19
CA LYS A 13 4.89 9.06 -1.85
C LYS A 13 5.57 7.92 -1.08
N LEU A 14 4.84 7.33 -0.15
CA LEU A 14 5.37 6.21 0.62
C LEU A 14 5.74 5.04 -0.29
N LEU A 15 4.88 4.72 -1.25
CA LEU A 15 5.15 3.66 -2.21
C LEU A 15 6.35 3.98 -3.09
N GLU A 16 6.47 5.22 -3.55
CA GLU A 16 7.61 5.64 -4.35
C GLU A 16 8.92 5.52 -3.58
N ASP A 17 8.91 5.90 -2.31
CA ASP A 17 10.09 5.79 -1.44
C ASP A 17 10.52 4.35 -1.26
N LEU A 18 9.58 3.42 -1.35
CA LEU A 18 9.86 1.99 -1.22
C LEU A 18 10.19 1.32 -2.55
N GLY A 19 10.21 2.08 -3.63
CA GLY A 19 10.48 1.54 -4.94
C GLY A 19 9.30 0.85 -5.59
N LEU A 20 8.10 1.09 -5.07
CA LEU A 20 6.87 0.53 -5.62
C LEU A 20 6.22 1.55 -6.54
N ASN A 21 5.54 1.08 -7.58
CA ASN A 21 4.84 1.95 -8.51
C ASN A 21 3.42 2.22 -7.99
N PRO A 22 3.12 3.45 -7.52
CA PRO A 22 1.80 3.73 -6.95
C PRO A 22 0.66 3.60 -7.95
N LYS A 23 0.95 3.60 -9.24
CA LYS A 23 -0.09 3.41 -10.26
C LYS A 23 -0.56 1.97 -10.35
N GLU A 24 0.24 1.02 -9.86
CA GLU A 24 -0.09 -0.41 -9.90
C GLU A 24 -0.77 -0.90 -8.64
N TRP A 25 -0.82 -0.07 -7.61
CA TRP A 25 -1.33 -0.47 -6.31
C TRP A 25 -2.53 0.38 -5.90
N MET A 26 -3.39 -0.22 -5.08
CA MET A 26 -4.54 0.47 -4.52
C MET A 26 -4.55 0.31 -3.01
N ASN A 27 -5.18 1.29 -2.33
CA ASN A 27 -5.33 1.23 -0.88
C ASN A 27 -6.43 0.23 -0.55
N LEU A 28 -6.07 -0.87 0.09
CA LEU A 28 -7.03 -1.84 0.57
C LEU A 28 -7.55 -1.46 1.95
N PHE A 29 -6.65 -1.10 2.85
CA PHE A 29 -6.98 -0.75 4.22
C PHE A 29 -5.81 0.02 4.84
N GLU A 30 -6.10 1.04 5.62
CA GLU A 30 -5.07 1.81 6.32
C GLU A 30 -5.35 1.81 7.81
N ASP A 31 -4.34 1.42 8.58
CA ASP A 31 -4.35 1.47 10.03
C ASP A 31 -3.44 2.61 10.50
N ASP A 32 -3.42 2.87 11.81
CA ASP A 32 -2.55 3.91 12.39
C ASP A 32 -1.08 3.63 12.12
N LEU A 33 -0.68 2.37 12.13
CA LEU A 33 0.71 1.97 12.00
C LEU A 33 1.01 1.31 10.66
N TYR A 34 0.01 0.79 9.98
CA TYR A 34 0.23 -0.01 8.77
C TYR A 34 -0.68 0.41 7.64
N LEU A 35 -0.15 0.29 6.43
CA LEU A 35 -0.91 0.51 5.21
C LEU A 35 -0.98 -0.81 4.45
N HIS A 36 -2.19 -1.28 4.18
CA HIS A 36 -2.42 -2.50 3.41
C HIS A 36 -2.76 -2.11 1.98
N ILE A 37 -1.99 -2.61 1.03
CA ILE A 37 -2.21 -2.32 -0.37
C ILE A 37 -2.38 -3.61 -1.16
N VAL A 38 -3.04 -3.50 -2.30
CA VAL A 38 -3.29 -4.64 -3.20
C VAL A 38 -2.93 -4.23 -4.62
N LYS A 39 -2.34 -5.13 -5.37
CA LYS A 39 -1.96 -4.87 -6.74
C LYS A 39 -3.18 -4.94 -7.65
N LYS A 40 -3.30 -3.99 -8.57
CA LYS A 40 -4.48 -3.88 -9.46
C LYS A 40 -4.64 -5.08 -10.38
N ASP A 41 -3.54 -5.59 -10.89
CA ASP A 41 -3.54 -6.65 -11.91
C ASP A 41 -3.58 -8.05 -11.31
N SER A 42 -3.39 -8.17 -10.03
CA SER A 42 -3.37 -9.45 -9.34
C SER A 42 -3.90 -9.27 -7.94
N SER A 43 -3.98 -10.33 -7.18
CA SER A 43 -4.42 -10.25 -5.79
C SER A 43 -3.25 -10.16 -4.81
N ASP A 44 -2.07 -9.80 -5.30
CA ASP A 44 -0.90 -9.61 -4.43
C ASP A 44 -1.15 -8.48 -3.46
N ARG A 45 -0.86 -8.72 -2.21
CA ARG A 45 -1.03 -7.73 -1.14
C ARG A 45 0.27 -7.51 -0.41
N LYS A 46 0.47 -6.28 0.06
CA LYS A 46 1.62 -5.94 0.88
C LYS A 46 1.16 -5.13 2.07
N ILE A 47 1.86 -5.29 3.18
CA ILE A 47 1.62 -4.50 4.38
C ILE A 47 2.87 -3.66 4.62
N ILE A 48 2.68 -2.35 4.71
CA ILE A 48 3.77 -1.40 4.85
C ILE A 48 3.70 -0.75 6.22
N SER A 49 4.82 -0.70 6.92
CA SER A 49 4.91 0.03 8.17
C SER A 49 5.04 1.51 7.86
N LYS A 50 4.09 2.32 8.33
CA LYS A 50 4.11 3.77 8.08
C LYS A 50 5.17 4.47 8.92
N THR A 51 5.50 3.92 10.07
CA THR A 51 6.52 4.48 10.94
C THR A 51 7.92 4.16 10.47
N ASP A 52 8.15 2.91 10.09
CA ASP A 52 9.46 2.45 9.62
C ASP A 52 9.66 2.64 8.13
N MET A 53 8.58 2.90 7.40
CA MET A 53 8.60 3.09 5.95
C MET A 53 9.21 1.90 5.23
N VAL A 54 8.82 0.68 5.65
CA VAL A 54 9.31 -0.55 5.04
C VAL A 54 8.15 -1.51 4.83
N VAL A 55 8.31 -2.42 3.88
CA VAL A 55 7.34 -3.50 3.67
C VAL A 55 7.57 -4.56 4.73
N VAL A 56 6.57 -4.79 5.58
CA VAL A 56 6.68 -5.76 6.68
C VAL A 56 6.14 -7.13 6.30
N GLN A 57 5.26 -7.19 5.29
CA GLN A 57 4.71 -8.45 4.83
C GLN A 57 4.26 -8.34 3.39
N SER A 58 4.43 -9.41 2.63
CA SER A 58 3.95 -9.51 1.26
C SER A 58 3.30 -10.87 1.09
N ALA A 59 2.15 -10.89 0.47
CA ALA A 59 1.41 -12.12 0.22
C ALA A 59 1.14 -12.33 -1.25
#